data_8b0f12cb6c1c85fd772eeacbb8783d57
#
_entry.id   8b0f12cb6c1c85fd772eeacbb8783d57
#
_cell.length_a   1.000
_cell.length_b   1.000
_cell.length_c   1.000
_cell.angle_alpha   90.00
_cell.angle_beta   90.00
_cell.angle_gamma   90.00
#
_symmetry.space_group_name_H-M   'P 1'
#
loop_
_entity.id
_entity.type
_entity.pdbx_description
1 polymer ?
#
loop_
_entity_poly.entity_id
_entity_poly.type
_entity_poly.pdbx_seq_one_letter_code
_entity_poly.pdbx_strand_id
1 'polypeptide(L)'
;MTTLHIRDIALGIESFGDDDAPLVLLVGGTTMLSWPDALCEGLTAGGRRVVRYDLRDSGESTTRDPEAPAYTLRDLAADAAALVDALGGGPAHLAGISVGGMVAQVAVLDHPGAFSALTLVGTRAVAPGPPDDDLPDHDRATMSRLFTRPLPDWTDREAVAEFTAGGAEILGDDPVTARETAARVWDRTPGTAPPVQMADQMGMVFSRLDCAPRWRERLPEIEVPTLVVHGRRDRFFPVGNGEAIAREIPGARLLVLKEAATAIPAAAIDEVTAAMLSLAQRPAATGPR
;
A
#
# COMPACT_ATOMS: atom_id res chain seq x y z
N MET A 1 14.21 -12.57 -5.97
CA MET A 1 13.94 -11.82 -4.74
C MET A 1 15.25 -11.54 -4.04
N THR A 2 15.39 -10.38 -3.45
CA THR A 2 16.64 -9.92 -2.82
C THR A 2 16.28 -9.18 -1.54
N THR A 3 17.15 -9.26 -0.55
CA THR A 3 17.04 -8.47 0.67
C THR A 3 17.99 -7.29 0.59
N LEU A 4 17.51 -6.10 0.85
CA LEU A 4 18.31 -4.88 0.88
C LEU A 4 18.42 -4.33 2.30
N HIS A 5 19.65 -4.13 2.78
CA HIS A 5 19.88 -3.54 4.09
C HIS A 5 19.82 -2.01 4.01
N ILE A 6 18.92 -1.42 4.77
CA ILE A 6 18.79 0.02 4.94
C ILE A 6 18.67 0.35 6.44
N ARG A 7 19.25 1.46 6.86
CA ARG A 7 19.23 1.87 8.28
C ARG A 7 19.61 0.68 9.20
N ASP A 8 18.70 0.21 10.04
CA ASP A 8 18.91 -0.88 11.02
C ASP A 8 18.15 -2.17 10.66
N ILE A 9 17.65 -2.28 9.44
CA ILE A 9 16.77 -3.39 8.99
C ILE A 9 17.17 -3.91 7.62
N ALA A 10 16.70 -5.12 7.34
CA ALA A 10 16.71 -5.72 6.02
C ALA A 10 15.28 -5.73 5.47
N LEU A 11 15.06 -5.17 4.28
CA LEU A 11 13.78 -5.21 3.58
C LEU A 11 13.83 -6.23 2.45
N GLY A 12 12.81 -7.10 2.40
CA GLY A 12 12.56 -7.97 1.26
C GLY A 12 12.07 -7.12 0.08
N ILE A 13 12.75 -7.21 -1.05
CA ILE A 13 12.39 -6.46 -2.26
C ILE A 13 12.26 -7.35 -3.48
N GLU A 14 11.46 -6.92 -4.42
CA GLU A 14 11.38 -7.50 -5.76
C GLU A 14 11.44 -6.38 -6.80
N SER A 15 12.32 -6.53 -7.79
CA SER A 15 12.59 -5.53 -8.83
C SER A 15 12.19 -6.05 -10.20
N PHE A 16 11.61 -5.17 -11.02
CA PHE A 16 11.20 -5.41 -12.40
C PHE A 16 11.77 -4.29 -13.28
N GLY A 17 12.20 -4.66 -14.48
CA GLY A 17 12.67 -3.71 -15.48
C GLY A 17 14.15 -3.37 -15.36
N ASP A 18 14.55 -2.35 -16.11
CA ASP A 18 15.93 -1.89 -16.22
C ASP A 18 16.31 -1.03 -15.01
N ASP A 19 17.49 -1.28 -14.44
CA ASP A 19 18.00 -0.56 -13.27
C ASP A 19 18.22 0.93 -13.52
N ASP A 20 18.47 1.33 -14.77
CA ASP A 20 18.68 2.72 -15.18
C ASP A 20 17.36 3.48 -15.48
N ALA A 21 16.23 2.78 -15.52
CA ALA A 21 14.92 3.40 -15.79
C ALA A 21 14.39 4.17 -14.55
N PRO A 22 13.55 5.20 -14.77
CA PRO A 22 12.95 5.96 -13.66
C PRO A 22 12.19 5.05 -12.68
N LEU A 23 12.49 5.18 -11.38
CA LEU A 23 12.01 4.31 -10.32
C LEU A 23 10.53 4.57 -9.96
N VAL A 24 9.76 3.50 -9.86
CA VAL A 24 8.45 3.43 -9.18
C VAL A 24 8.60 2.54 -7.96
N LEU A 25 8.44 3.10 -6.76
CA LEU A 25 8.49 2.36 -5.50
C LEU A 25 7.07 2.07 -5.01
N LEU A 26 6.75 0.78 -4.81
CA LEU A 26 5.42 0.30 -4.45
C LEU A 26 5.40 -0.17 -2.99
N VAL A 27 4.58 0.50 -2.17
CA VAL A 27 4.34 0.18 -0.75
C VAL A 27 3.08 -0.64 -0.62
N GLY A 28 3.18 -1.89 -0.15
CA GLY A 28 2.04 -2.78 0.01
C GLY A 28 1.12 -2.41 1.18
N GLY A 29 -0.08 -2.98 1.21
CA GLY A 29 -1.04 -2.85 2.32
C GLY A 29 -0.72 -3.78 3.48
N THR A 30 -0.41 -5.05 3.20
CA THR A 30 0.07 -6.04 4.16
C THR A 30 1.48 -6.49 3.77
N THR A 31 1.62 -7.07 2.59
CA THR A 31 2.91 -7.42 1.99
C THR A 31 3.04 -6.76 0.60
N MET A 32 4.21 -6.88 -0.01
CA MET A 32 4.45 -6.39 -1.37
C MET A 32 3.49 -7.01 -2.41
N LEU A 33 2.92 -8.20 -2.13
CA LEU A 33 1.99 -8.90 -3.02
C LEU A 33 0.59 -8.24 -3.06
N SER A 34 0.34 -7.19 -2.28
CA SER A 34 -0.81 -6.30 -2.50
C SER A 34 -0.78 -5.62 -3.88
N TRP A 35 0.39 -5.58 -4.52
CA TRP A 35 0.58 -5.09 -5.88
C TRP A 35 0.66 -6.25 -6.85
N PRO A 36 -0.31 -6.39 -7.80
CA PRO A 36 -0.32 -7.49 -8.77
C PRO A 36 0.91 -7.49 -9.68
N ASP A 37 1.42 -8.69 -10.01
CA ASP A 37 2.57 -8.86 -10.92
C ASP A 37 2.31 -8.18 -12.27
N ALA A 38 1.10 -8.34 -12.84
CA ALA A 38 0.71 -7.74 -14.11
C ALA A 38 0.77 -6.20 -14.11
N LEU A 39 0.51 -5.53 -12.96
CA LEU A 39 0.69 -4.09 -12.84
C LEU A 39 2.17 -3.72 -12.85
N CYS A 40 3.02 -4.46 -12.14
CA CYS A 40 4.47 -4.27 -12.16
C CYS A 40 5.03 -4.42 -13.57
N GLU A 41 4.62 -5.48 -14.29
CA GLU A 41 4.99 -5.75 -15.69
C GLU A 41 4.51 -4.64 -16.62
N GLY A 42 3.27 -4.17 -16.46
CA GLY A 42 2.71 -3.07 -17.26
C GLY A 42 3.47 -1.74 -17.08
N LEU A 43 3.84 -1.40 -15.85
CA LEU A 43 4.68 -0.23 -15.56
C LEU A 43 6.08 -0.38 -16.18
N THR A 44 6.65 -1.59 -16.11
CA THR A 44 7.95 -1.91 -16.73
C THR A 44 7.90 -1.79 -18.24
N ALA A 45 6.86 -2.33 -18.88
CA ALA A 45 6.63 -2.15 -20.30
C ALA A 45 6.47 -0.67 -20.70
N GLY A 46 6.00 0.17 -19.77
CA GLY A 46 5.95 1.62 -19.90
C GLY A 46 7.28 2.33 -19.63
N GLY A 47 8.41 1.60 -19.53
CA GLY A 47 9.76 2.14 -19.37
C GLY A 47 10.08 2.57 -17.93
N ARG A 48 9.56 1.87 -16.93
CA ARG A 48 9.84 2.11 -15.52
C ARG A 48 10.64 0.96 -14.90
N ARG A 49 11.57 1.29 -13.99
CA ARG A 49 12.04 0.36 -12.99
C ARG A 49 11.00 0.31 -11.88
N VAL A 50 10.48 -0.88 -11.57
CA VAL A 50 9.48 -1.05 -10.52
C VAL A 50 10.10 -1.85 -9.39
N VAL A 51 10.02 -1.33 -8.17
CA VAL A 51 10.42 -2.06 -6.97
C VAL A 51 9.24 -2.10 -6.02
N ARG A 52 8.82 -3.29 -5.63
CA ARG A 52 7.89 -3.50 -4.52
C ARG A 52 8.64 -4.12 -3.34
N TYR A 53 8.23 -3.79 -2.13
CA TYR A 53 8.91 -4.26 -0.93
C TYR A 53 7.93 -4.59 0.20
N ASP A 54 8.36 -5.49 1.07
CA ASP A 54 7.65 -5.81 2.30
C ASP A 54 8.02 -4.79 3.39
N LEU A 55 7.01 -4.30 4.12
CA LEU A 55 7.22 -3.44 5.28
C LEU A 55 7.89 -4.22 6.43
N ARG A 56 8.35 -3.53 7.47
CA ARG A 56 8.82 -4.16 8.72
C ARG A 56 7.76 -5.10 9.26
N ASP A 57 8.17 -6.20 9.87
CA ASP A 57 7.32 -7.25 10.40
C ASP A 57 6.36 -7.87 9.36
N SER A 58 6.73 -7.83 8.07
CA SER A 58 5.98 -8.51 7.02
C SER A 58 6.87 -9.17 5.97
N GLY A 59 6.36 -10.26 5.37
CA GLY A 59 7.00 -11.01 4.30
C GLY A 59 8.43 -11.41 4.61
N GLU A 60 9.37 -11.08 3.71
CA GLU A 60 10.79 -11.39 3.86
C GLU A 60 11.61 -10.27 4.55
N SER A 61 10.93 -9.19 4.98
CA SER A 61 11.58 -8.12 5.74
C SER A 61 11.87 -8.53 7.18
N THR A 62 12.75 -7.77 7.84
CA THR A 62 13.07 -8.00 9.25
C THR A 62 11.80 -8.07 10.09
N THR A 63 11.57 -9.23 10.70
CA THR A 63 10.50 -9.46 11.67
C THR A 63 11.08 -9.43 13.07
N ARG A 64 10.52 -8.61 13.95
CA ARG A 64 10.90 -8.49 15.37
C ARG A 64 9.74 -8.90 16.28
N ASP A 65 8.74 -8.04 16.43
CA ASP A 65 7.55 -8.31 17.25
C ASP A 65 6.32 -7.64 16.62
N PRO A 66 5.58 -8.37 15.77
CA PRO A 66 4.37 -7.81 15.15
C PRO A 66 3.23 -7.54 16.13
N GLU A 67 3.29 -8.05 17.37
CA GLU A 67 2.30 -7.76 18.40
C GLU A 67 2.62 -6.49 19.22
N ALA A 68 3.90 -6.07 19.23
CA ALA A 68 4.35 -4.85 19.92
C ALA A 68 5.43 -4.15 19.08
N PRO A 69 5.05 -3.56 17.91
CA PRO A 69 6.00 -2.91 17.01
C PRO A 69 6.72 -1.76 17.72
N ALA A 70 8.04 -1.81 17.75
CA ALA A 70 8.89 -0.79 18.34
C ALA A 70 9.26 0.33 17.35
N TYR A 71 8.42 0.57 16.36
CA TYR A 71 8.56 1.58 15.32
C TYR A 71 7.22 2.26 15.06
N THR A 72 7.26 3.38 14.36
CA THR A 72 6.12 4.25 14.07
C THR A 72 5.78 4.26 12.58
N LEU A 73 4.64 4.84 12.21
CA LEU A 73 4.31 5.12 10.81
C LEU A 73 5.39 5.95 10.11
N ARG A 74 6.05 6.86 10.87
CA ARG A 74 7.14 7.69 10.33
C ARG A 74 8.43 6.92 10.11
N ASP A 75 8.68 5.89 10.89
CA ASP A 75 9.81 5.00 10.60
C ASP A 75 9.60 4.26 9.29
N LEU A 76 8.37 3.80 9.00
CA LEU A 76 8.03 3.19 7.72
C LEU A 76 8.16 4.19 6.55
N ALA A 77 7.76 5.45 6.77
CA ALA A 77 7.95 6.51 5.78
C ALA A 77 9.44 6.81 5.53
N ALA A 78 10.25 6.85 6.58
CA ALA A 78 11.69 7.04 6.47
C ALA A 78 12.39 5.84 5.81
N ASP A 79 11.88 4.62 6.00
CA ASP A 79 12.38 3.43 5.30
C ASP A 79 12.13 3.53 3.79
N ALA A 80 10.95 4.02 3.37
CA ALA A 80 10.66 4.23 1.94
C ALA A 80 11.63 5.23 1.31
N ALA A 81 11.93 6.35 1.99
CA ALA A 81 12.90 7.34 1.52
C ALA A 81 14.33 6.77 1.47
N ALA A 82 14.75 6.06 2.51
CA ALA A 82 16.07 5.41 2.55
C ALA A 82 16.21 4.31 1.49
N LEU A 83 15.12 3.61 1.16
CA LEU A 83 15.11 2.61 0.10
C LEU A 83 15.31 3.26 -1.28
N VAL A 84 14.69 4.42 -1.55
CA VAL A 84 14.92 5.20 -2.77
C VAL A 84 16.38 5.59 -2.90
N ASP A 85 16.98 6.10 -1.82
CA ASP A 85 18.40 6.47 -1.81
C ASP A 85 19.32 5.27 -2.09
N ALA A 86 19.02 4.12 -1.46
CA ALA A 86 19.82 2.89 -1.62
C ALA A 86 19.69 2.25 -3.02
N LEU A 87 18.53 2.43 -3.68
CA LEU A 87 18.29 1.92 -5.04
C LEU A 87 18.91 2.83 -6.11
N GLY A 88 19.23 4.11 -5.77
CA GLY A 88 19.74 5.08 -6.70
C GLY A 88 18.69 5.56 -7.71
N GLY A 89 19.06 6.45 -8.60
CA GLY A 89 18.18 6.89 -9.70
C GLY A 89 17.39 8.17 -9.46
N GLY A 90 17.60 8.86 -8.33
CA GLY A 90 16.96 10.15 -8.03
C GLY A 90 15.53 9.99 -7.48
N PRO A 91 14.72 11.07 -7.48
CA PRO A 91 13.39 11.03 -6.88
C PRO A 91 12.47 10.01 -7.55
N ALA A 92 11.87 9.14 -6.75
CA ALA A 92 11.01 8.04 -7.22
C ALA A 92 9.54 8.46 -7.32
N HIS A 93 8.78 7.81 -8.20
CA HIS A 93 7.33 7.79 -8.10
C HIS A 93 6.93 6.83 -6.96
N LEU A 94 6.42 7.36 -5.87
CA LEU A 94 5.94 6.55 -4.75
C LEU A 94 4.47 6.16 -4.95
N ALA A 95 4.16 4.87 -4.79
CA ALA A 95 2.79 4.41 -4.83
C ALA A 95 2.48 3.55 -3.59
N GLY A 96 1.38 3.84 -2.91
CA GLY A 96 0.96 3.11 -1.72
C GLY A 96 -0.48 2.63 -1.80
N ILE A 97 -0.73 1.38 -1.42
CA ILE A 97 -2.07 0.78 -1.36
C ILE A 97 -2.48 0.54 0.09
N SER A 98 -3.73 0.85 0.45
CA SER A 98 -4.29 0.66 1.80
C SER A 98 -3.42 1.37 2.86
N VAL A 99 -2.85 0.65 3.82
CA VAL A 99 -1.93 1.21 4.83
C VAL A 99 -0.64 1.73 4.19
N GLY A 100 -0.14 1.07 3.14
CA GLY A 100 0.97 1.60 2.34
C GLY A 100 0.68 2.98 1.77
N GLY A 101 -0.58 3.31 1.52
CA GLY A 101 -1.01 4.66 1.14
C GLY A 101 -0.88 5.68 2.28
N MET A 102 -1.08 5.28 3.54
CA MET A 102 -0.80 6.15 4.70
C MET A 102 0.71 6.39 4.85
N VAL A 103 1.52 5.34 4.71
CA VAL A 103 2.98 5.44 4.68
C VAL A 103 3.44 6.39 3.58
N ALA A 104 2.89 6.27 2.36
CA ALA A 104 3.26 7.08 1.22
C ALA A 104 2.90 8.57 1.41
N GLN A 105 1.75 8.89 2.01
CA GLN A 105 1.37 10.27 2.36
C GLN A 105 2.39 10.89 3.31
N VAL A 106 2.71 10.17 4.40
CA VAL A 106 3.68 10.66 5.41
C VAL A 106 5.09 10.75 4.81
N ALA A 107 5.48 9.79 3.97
CA ALA A 107 6.80 9.80 3.32
C ALA A 107 7.00 11.04 2.45
N VAL A 108 6.02 11.41 1.61
CA VAL A 108 6.12 12.60 0.76
C VAL A 108 6.13 13.89 1.60
N LEU A 109 5.38 13.95 2.70
CA LEU A 109 5.33 15.10 3.61
C LEU A 109 6.63 15.29 4.40
N ASP A 110 7.21 14.20 4.90
CA ASP A 110 8.35 14.27 5.82
C ASP A 110 9.71 14.18 5.08
N HIS A 111 9.71 13.71 3.82
CA HIS A 111 10.91 13.57 2.98
C HIS A 111 10.74 14.27 1.62
N PRO A 112 10.49 15.60 1.61
CA PRO A 112 10.34 16.35 0.37
C PRO A 112 11.63 16.24 -0.47
N GLY A 113 11.47 15.96 -1.76
CA GLY A 113 12.59 15.77 -2.67
C GLY A 113 13.02 14.30 -2.89
N ALA A 114 12.63 13.36 -2.02
CA ALA A 114 12.84 11.93 -2.26
C ALA A 114 11.88 11.36 -3.32
N PHE A 115 10.77 12.04 -3.58
CA PHE A 115 9.72 11.57 -4.46
C PHE A 115 9.36 12.59 -5.53
N SER A 116 9.08 12.11 -6.74
CA SER A 116 8.73 12.92 -7.92
C SER A 116 7.24 12.87 -8.27
N ALA A 117 6.51 11.89 -7.77
CA ALA A 117 5.07 11.71 -7.94
C ALA A 117 4.52 10.81 -6.82
N LEU A 118 3.19 10.88 -6.60
CA LEU A 118 2.49 10.09 -5.59
C LEU A 118 1.28 9.40 -6.20
N THR A 119 1.13 8.09 -5.96
CA THR A 119 -0.11 7.36 -6.23
C THR A 119 -0.65 6.72 -4.95
N LEU A 120 -1.91 6.97 -4.65
CA LEU A 120 -2.61 6.48 -3.47
C LEU A 120 -3.77 5.59 -3.88
N VAL A 121 -3.79 4.33 -3.46
CA VAL A 121 -4.82 3.35 -3.86
C VAL A 121 -5.58 2.85 -2.63
N GLY A 122 -6.92 2.99 -2.63
CA GLY A 122 -7.77 2.41 -1.59
C GLY A 122 -7.30 2.74 -0.16
N THR A 123 -7.07 4.00 0.15
CA THR A 123 -6.50 4.45 1.43
C THR A 123 -7.27 5.61 2.03
N ARG A 124 -6.92 6.02 3.23
CA ARG A 124 -7.46 7.19 3.95
C ARG A 124 -6.35 8.07 4.51
N ALA A 125 -6.69 9.29 4.92
CA ALA A 125 -5.74 10.28 5.42
C ALA A 125 -5.67 10.38 6.95
N VAL A 126 -6.19 9.38 7.66
CA VAL A 126 -6.21 9.34 9.12
C VAL A 126 -5.71 8.00 9.63
N ALA A 127 -5.14 8.01 10.83
CA ALA A 127 -4.66 6.81 11.53
C ALA A 127 -5.77 5.77 11.77
N PRO A 128 -5.43 4.51 12.08
CA PRO A 128 -6.39 3.55 12.62
C PRO A 128 -7.16 4.11 13.81
N GLY A 129 -8.48 3.89 13.83
CA GLY A 129 -9.38 4.43 14.83
C GLY A 129 -10.58 5.15 14.20
N PRO A 130 -11.39 5.87 15.00
CA PRO A 130 -12.51 6.64 14.50
C PRO A 130 -12.05 7.65 13.44
N PRO A 131 -12.76 7.77 12.29
CA PRO A 131 -12.47 8.80 11.31
C PRO A 131 -12.92 10.17 11.82
N ASP A 132 -12.51 11.21 11.09
CA ASP A 132 -13.07 12.56 11.26
C ASP A 132 -14.54 12.57 10.84
N ASP A 133 -15.32 13.52 11.37
CA ASP A 133 -16.78 13.59 11.16
C ASP A 133 -17.17 13.72 9.67
N ASP A 134 -16.29 14.27 8.83
CA ASP A 134 -16.51 14.47 7.39
C ASP A 134 -16.02 13.28 6.54
N LEU A 135 -15.43 12.25 7.16
CA LEU A 135 -14.96 11.05 6.47
C LEU A 135 -15.89 9.87 6.72
N PRO A 136 -16.16 9.04 5.71
CA PRO A 136 -16.94 7.83 5.93
C PRO A 136 -16.12 6.82 6.74
N ASP A 137 -16.76 6.21 7.73
CA ASP A 137 -16.22 5.08 8.48
C ASP A 137 -16.37 3.77 7.70
N HIS A 138 -15.68 2.74 8.15
CA HIS A 138 -15.83 1.37 7.67
C HIS A 138 -17.29 0.91 7.68
N ASP A 139 -17.71 0.13 6.68
CA ASP A 139 -19.05 -0.49 6.72
C ASP A 139 -19.15 -1.47 7.90
N ARG A 140 -19.93 -1.12 8.91
CA ARG A 140 -20.02 -1.86 10.17
C ARG A 140 -20.47 -3.30 9.99
N ALA A 141 -21.41 -3.56 9.08
CA ALA A 141 -21.92 -4.90 8.84
C ALA A 141 -20.83 -5.77 8.18
N THR A 142 -20.11 -5.20 7.22
CA THR A 142 -18.99 -5.87 6.56
C THR A 142 -17.86 -6.13 7.56
N MET A 143 -17.49 -5.15 8.39
CA MET A 143 -16.45 -5.33 9.41
C MET A 143 -16.83 -6.38 10.45
N SER A 144 -18.07 -6.38 10.91
CA SER A 144 -18.55 -7.41 11.83
C SER A 144 -18.41 -8.81 11.21
N ARG A 145 -18.85 -9.00 9.96
CA ARG A 145 -18.70 -10.29 9.25
C ARG A 145 -17.23 -10.67 9.06
N LEU A 146 -16.37 -9.73 8.77
CA LEU A 146 -14.94 -9.96 8.51
C LEU A 146 -14.21 -10.42 9.78
N PHE A 147 -14.41 -9.74 10.90
CA PHE A 147 -13.62 -9.93 12.14
C PHE A 147 -14.25 -10.93 13.13
N THR A 148 -15.48 -11.41 12.88
CA THR A 148 -16.09 -12.46 13.72
C THR A 148 -15.91 -13.88 13.16
N ARG A 149 -15.20 -14.04 12.04
CA ARG A 149 -14.91 -15.35 11.47
C ARG A 149 -13.97 -16.14 12.40
N PRO A 150 -14.16 -17.45 12.52
CA PRO A 150 -13.17 -18.31 13.17
C PRO A 150 -11.80 -18.14 12.50
N LEU A 151 -10.76 -18.01 13.32
CA LEU A 151 -9.40 -17.96 12.81
C LEU A 151 -8.98 -19.33 12.26
N PRO A 152 -8.15 -19.39 11.22
CA PRO A 152 -7.66 -20.63 10.65
C PRO A 152 -6.59 -21.26 11.54
N ASP A 153 -6.23 -22.49 11.25
CA ASP A 153 -4.93 -23.03 11.67
C ASP A 153 -3.83 -22.33 10.87
N TRP A 154 -3.08 -21.43 11.51
CA TRP A 154 -2.02 -20.67 10.87
C TRP A 154 -0.82 -21.52 10.41
N THR A 155 -0.75 -22.77 10.84
CA THR A 155 0.26 -23.74 10.38
C THR A 155 -0.16 -24.50 9.12
N ASP A 156 -1.40 -24.37 8.73
CA ASP A 156 -1.97 -24.98 7.52
C ASP A 156 -2.13 -23.94 6.41
N ARG A 157 -1.28 -24.05 5.39
CA ARG A 157 -1.26 -23.17 4.22
C ARG A 157 -2.61 -23.05 3.52
N GLU A 158 -3.31 -24.18 3.37
CA GLU A 158 -4.59 -24.22 2.67
C GLU A 158 -5.70 -23.58 3.50
N ALA A 159 -5.71 -23.83 4.81
CA ALA A 159 -6.66 -23.20 5.74
C ALA A 159 -6.49 -21.66 5.75
N VAL A 160 -5.25 -21.17 5.71
CA VAL A 160 -4.94 -19.73 5.64
C VAL A 160 -5.39 -19.14 4.31
N ALA A 161 -5.12 -19.80 3.20
CA ALA A 161 -5.53 -19.35 1.88
C ALA A 161 -7.06 -19.27 1.76
N GLU A 162 -7.79 -20.27 2.28
CA GLU A 162 -9.26 -20.29 2.32
C GLU A 162 -9.84 -19.19 3.21
N PHE A 163 -9.22 -18.98 4.38
CA PHE A 163 -9.62 -17.91 5.28
C PHE A 163 -9.48 -16.54 4.60
N THR A 164 -8.39 -16.28 3.88
CA THR A 164 -8.18 -15.01 3.18
C THR A 164 -9.15 -14.85 2.02
N ALA A 165 -9.40 -15.92 1.24
CA ALA A 165 -10.40 -15.91 0.17
C ALA A 165 -11.81 -15.56 0.67
N GLY A 166 -12.24 -16.16 1.79
CA GLY A 166 -13.51 -15.81 2.42
C GLY A 166 -13.58 -14.36 2.92
N GLY A 167 -12.44 -13.78 3.31
CA GLY A 167 -12.34 -12.35 3.64
C GLY A 167 -12.52 -11.45 2.42
N ALA A 168 -11.88 -11.80 1.34
CA ALA A 168 -12.00 -11.09 0.06
C ALA A 168 -13.45 -11.10 -0.46
N GLU A 169 -14.12 -12.23 -0.41
CA GLU A 169 -15.54 -12.34 -0.77
C GLU A 169 -16.43 -11.40 0.05
N ILE A 170 -16.18 -11.31 1.37
CA ILE A 170 -16.92 -10.40 2.26
C ILE A 170 -16.69 -8.93 1.88
N LEU A 171 -15.46 -8.59 1.49
CA LEU A 171 -15.09 -7.25 1.05
C LEU A 171 -15.59 -6.91 -0.36
N GLY A 172 -15.88 -7.92 -1.17
CA GLY A 172 -16.32 -7.79 -2.56
C GLY A 172 -15.18 -7.87 -3.58
N ASP A 173 -14.04 -8.39 -3.16
CA ASP A 173 -12.89 -8.69 -4.01
C ASP A 173 -12.98 -10.13 -4.56
N ASP A 174 -12.14 -10.47 -5.55
CA ASP A 174 -12.11 -11.80 -6.15
C ASP A 174 -11.48 -12.84 -5.20
N PRO A 175 -12.26 -13.84 -4.71
CA PRO A 175 -11.75 -14.82 -3.77
C PRO A 175 -10.71 -15.77 -4.39
N VAL A 176 -10.72 -15.99 -5.70
CA VAL A 176 -9.73 -16.85 -6.37
C VAL A 176 -8.36 -16.21 -6.35
N THR A 177 -8.27 -14.97 -6.81
CA THR A 177 -7.03 -14.18 -6.74
C THR A 177 -6.53 -14.01 -5.31
N ALA A 178 -7.44 -13.77 -4.35
CA ALA A 178 -7.09 -13.61 -2.95
C ALA A 178 -6.50 -14.89 -2.35
N ARG A 179 -7.07 -16.07 -2.69
CA ARG A 179 -6.56 -17.38 -2.28
C ARG A 179 -5.15 -17.63 -2.79
N GLU A 180 -4.92 -17.40 -4.09
CA GLU A 180 -3.61 -17.58 -4.71
C GLU A 180 -2.57 -16.63 -4.08
N THR A 181 -2.94 -15.37 -3.87
CA THR A 181 -2.06 -14.39 -3.23
C THR A 181 -1.74 -14.79 -1.79
N ALA A 182 -2.73 -15.21 -1.01
CA ALA A 182 -2.53 -15.65 0.38
C ALA A 182 -1.60 -16.86 0.49
N ALA A 183 -1.73 -17.81 -0.44
CA ALA A 183 -0.85 -18.96 -0.53
C ALA A 183 0.62 -18.53 -0.83
N ARG A 184 0.81 -17.57 -1.75
CA ARG A 184 2.13 -16.99 -2.04
C ARG A 184 2.68 -16.19 -0.85
N VAL A 185 1.82 -15.46 -0.12
CA VAL A 185 2.21 -14.77 1.12
C VAL A 185 2.69 -15.78 2.15
N TRP A 186 1.93 -16.85 2.37
CA TRP A 186 2.30 -17.91 3.32
C TRP A 186 3.65 -18.55 2.98
N ASP A 187 3.89 -18.86 1.70
CA ASP A 187 5.15 -19.45 1.21
C ASP A 187 6.37 -18.54 1.44
N ARG A 188 6.16 -17.21 1.54
CA ARG A 188 7.21 -16.19 1.76
C ARG A 188 7.39 -15.81 3.23
N THR A 189 6.38 -16.09 4.07
CA THR A 189 6.42 -15.71 5.49
C THR A 189 7.43 -16.55 6.25
N PRO A 190 8.37 -15.94 7.00
CA PRO A 190 9.41 -16.67 7.69
C PRO A 190 8.89 -17.35 8.97
N GLY A 191 8.09 -18.39 8.82
CA GLY A 191 7.56 -19.19 9.91
C GLY A 191 6.04 -19.19 10.01
N THR A 192 5.53 -20.09 10.86
CA THR A 192 4.11 -20.37 10.99
C THR A 192 3.51 -19.87 12.32
N ALA A 193 4.26 -19.07 13.09
CA ALA A 193 3.75 -18.50 14.33
C ALA A 193 2.54 -17.59 14.05
N PRO A 194 1.41 -17.78 14.77
CA PRO A 194 0.20 -17.01 14.53
C PRO A 194 0.39 -15.48 14.43
N PRO A 195 1.16 -14.81 15.31
CA PRO A 195 1.36 -13.37 15.19
C PRO A 195 2.02 -12.94 13.86
N VAL A 196 2.97 -13.74 13.36
CA VAL A 196 3.68 -13.46 12.10
C VAL A 196 2.73 -13.64 10.91
N GLN A 197 2.00 -14.76 10.87
CA GLN A 197 1.00 -15.00 9.82
C GLN A 197 -0.13 -13.96 9.85
N MET A 198 -0.62 -13.56 11.02
CA MET A 198 -1.63 -12.51 11.15
C MET A 198 -1.12 -11.14 10.68
N ALA A 199 0.17 -10.83 10.90
CA ALA A 199 0.79 -9.63 10.38
C ALA A 199 0.76 -9.62 8.85
N ASP A 200 1.16 -10.72 8.22
CA ASP A 200 1.28 -10.84 6.76
C ASP A 200 -0.07 -10.98 6.05
N GLN A 201 -1.00 -11.76 6.61
CA GLN A 201 -2.29 -12.04 5.97
C GLN A 201 -3.37 -11.00 6.27
N MET A 202 -3.31 -10.36 7.43
CA MET A 202 -4.36 -9.45 7.93
C MET A 202 -3.87 -8.03 8.21
N GLY A 203 -2.56 -7.77 8.16
CA GLY A 203 -2.00 -6.46 8.47
C GLY A 203 -2.22 -6.02 9.93
N MET A 204 -2.29 -6.97 10.88
CA MET A 204 -2.61 -6.69 12.29
C MET A 204 -1.62 -5.75 12.97
N VAL A 205 -0.38 -5.69 12.51
CA VAL A 205 0.66 -4.76 12.97
C VAL A 205 0.16 -3.31 12.97
N PHE A 206 -0.59 -2.91 11.93
CA PHE A 206 -1.01 -1.52 11.75
C PHE A 206 -2.04 -1.04 12.77
N SER A 207 -2.81 -1.94 13.37
CA SER A 207 -3.74 -1.58 14.45
C SER A 207 -3.03 -1.21 15.76
N ARG A 208 -1.74 -1.50 15.87
CA ARG A 208 -0.88 -1.30 17.05
C ARG A 208 0.20 -0.23 16.83
N LEU A 209 0.29 0.28 15.60
CA LEU A 209 1.35 1.21 15.21
C LEU A 209 1.07 2.61 15.75
N ASP A 210 2.09 3.26 16.32
CA ASP A 210 2.02 4.69 16.60
C ASP A 210 2.06 5.48 15.30
N CYS A 211 0.96 6.19 15.04
CA CYS A 211 0.79 7.01 13.84
C CYS A 211 0.90 8.52 14.14
N ALA A 212 1.24 8.90 15.38
CA ALA A 212 1.38 10.31 15.73
C ALA A 212 2.66 10.94 15.14
N PRO A 213 2.67 12.27 14.95
CA PRO A 213 1.53 13.17 14.94
C PRO A 213 0.64 12.97 13.71
N ARG A 214 -0.59 13.41 13.79
CA ARG A 214 -1.59 13.42 12.72
C ARG A 214 -1.05 14.19 11.49
N TRP A 215 -1.47 13.79 10.26
CA TRP A 215 -0.93 14.35 9.02
C TRP A 215 -1.97 14.89 8.01
N ARG A 216 -3.27 14.62 8.21
CA ARG A 216 -4.32 15.03 7.28
C ARG A 216 -4.28 16.51 6.96
N GLU A 217 -4.09 17.35 7.98
CA GLU A 217 -4.04 18.81 7.86
C GLU A 217 -2.84 19.31 7.03
N ARG A 218 -1.85 18.42 6.81
CA ARG A 218 -0.67 18.68 6.01
C ARG A 218 -0.81 18.24 4.54
N LEU A 219 -1.90 17.56 4.16
CA LEU A 219 -2.11 17.14 2.76
C LEU A 219 -1.98 18.31 1.76
N PRO A 220 -2.42 19.56 2.07
CA PRO A 220 -2.18 20.70 1.19
C PRO A 220 -0.70 21.05 0.94
N GLU A 221 0.25 20.52 1.74
CA GLU A 221 1.69 20.71 1.56
C GLU A 221 2.28 19.77 0.47
N ILE A 222 1.52 18.78 0.00
CA ILE A 222 1.97 17.85 -1.04
C ILE A 222 1.99 18.58 -2.39
N GLU A 223 3.18 18.82 -2.93
CA GLU A 223 3.40 19.56 -4.18
C GLU A 223 3.63 18.65 -5.40
N VAL A 224 3.95 17.36 -5.16
CA VAL A 224 4.21 16.41 -6.24
C VAL A 224 2.91 16.02 -6.97
N PRO A 225 2.95 15.78 -8.29
CA PRO A 225 1.80 15.27 -9.02
C PRO A 225 1.21 14.04 -8.33
N THR A 226 -0.09 14.09 -8.00
CA THR A 226 -0.75 13.06 -7.21
C THR A 226 -1.91 12.43 -7.97
N LEU A 227 -1.98 11.09 -7.94
CA LEU A 227 -3.09 10.27 -8.41
C LEU A 227 -3.71 9.52 -7.22
N VAL A 228 -5.01 9.68 -7.03
CA VAL A 228 -5.80 8.88 -6.09
C VAL A 228 -6.61 7.88 -6.89
N VAL A 229 -6.47 6.59 -6.60
CA VAL A 229 -7.24 5.50 -7.20
C VAL A 229 -8.09 4.87 -6.11
N HIS A 230 -9.40 4.73 -6.35
CA HIS A 230 -10.28 4.20 -5.31
C HIS A 230 -11.40 3.32 -5.89
N GLY A 231 -11.66 2.18 -5.25
CA GLY A 231 -12.79 1.33 -5.59
C GLY A 231 -14.12 1.95 -5.17
N ARG A 232 -15.10 2.01 -6.09
CA ARG A 232 -16.46 2.51 -5.76
C ARG A 232 -17.16 1.65 -4.72
N ARG A 233 -16.82 0.35 -4.70
CA ARG A 233 -17.44 -0.65 -3.83
C ARG A 233 -16.63 -0.95 -2.58
N ASP A 234 -15.56 -0.19 -2.32
CA ASP A 234 -14.74 -0.36 -1.14
C ASP A 234 -15.56 -0.11 0.13
N ARG A 235 -15.67 -1.16 0.96
CA ARG A 235 -16.38 -1.15 2.24
C ARG A 235 -15.45 -1.08 3.43
N PHE A 236 -14.15 -1.30 3.17
CA PHE A 236 -13.12 -1.16 4.20
C PHE A 236 -12.73 0.31 4.35
N PHE A 237 -12.29 0.97 3.26
CA PHE A 237 -12.16 2.43 3.20
C PHE A 237 -13.12 2.98 2.16
N PRO A 238 -14.37 3.37 2.53
CA PRO A 238 -15.33 3.82 1.54
C PRO A 238 -14.79 4.97 0.67
N VAL A 239 -15.22 5.01 -0.59
CA VAL A 239 -14.67 5.89 -1.64
C VAL A 239 -14.57 7.36 -1.26
N GLY A 240 -15.43 7.84 -0.34
CA GLY A 240 -15.36 9.20 0.21
C GLY A 240 -14.03 9.54 0.88
N ASN A 241 -13.27 8.54 1.35
CA ASN A 241 -11.90 8.76 1.84
C ASN A 241 -10.96 9.19 0.70
N GLY A 242 -11.03 8.52 -0.46
CA GLY A 242 -10.26 8.91 -1.64
C GLY A 242 -10.72 10.25 -2.22
N GLU A 243 -12.03 10.54 -2.21
CA GLU A 243 -12.58 11.82 -2.63
C GLU A 243 -12.07 12.96 -1.73
N ALA A 244 -11.95 12.74 -0.42
CA ALA A 244 -11.38 13.70 0.53
C ALA A 244 -9.90 13.96 0.24
N ILE A 245 -9.10 12.91 0.10
CA ILE A 245 -7.67 13.04 -0.23
C ILE A 245 -7.49 13.84 -1.53
N ALA A 246 -8.23 13.49 -2.59
CA ALA A 246 -8.12 14.17 -3.88
C ALA A 246 -8.55 15.64 -3.81
N ARG A 247 -9.47 16.00 -2.93
CA ARG A 247 -9.89 17.38 -2.68
C ARG A 247 -8.85 18.17 -1.88
N GLU A 248 -8.17 17.53 -0.94
CA GLU A 248 -7.26 18.16 0.01
C GLU A 248 -5.82 18.29 -0.52
N ILE A 249 -5.40 17.46 -1.47
CA ILE A 249 -4.09 17.59 -2.14
C ILE A 249 -4.24 18.45 -3.39
N PRO A 250 -3.54 19.61 -3.50
CA PRO A 250 -3.65 20.50 -4.64
C PRO A 250 -3.30 19.82 -5.97
N GLY A 251 -4.20 19.89 -6.94
CA GLY A 251 -3.99 19.32 -8.28
C GLY A 251 -4.05 17.81 -8.36
N ALA A 252 -4.40 17.11 -7.29
CA ALA A 252 -4.58 15.66 -7.32
C ALA A 252 -5.70 15.25 -8.28
N ARG A 253 -5.48 14.11 -8.95
CA ARG A 253 -6.48 13.49 -9.83
C ARG A 253 -7.11 12.30 -9.11
N LEU A 254 -8.42 12.14 -9.27
CA LEU A 254 -9.16 10.98 -8.76
C LEU A 254 -9.55 10.04 -9.90
N LEU A 255 -9.19 8.78 -9.78
CA LEU A 255 -9.66 7.68 -10.62
C LEU A 255 -10.53 6.74 -9.77
N VAL A 256 -11.82 6.70 -10.07
CA VAL A 256 -12.75 5.80 -9.37
C VAL A 256 -13.00 4.57 -10.20
N LEU A 257 -12.57 3.43 -9.70
CA LEU A 257 -12.80 2.11 -10.31
C LEU A 257 -14.20 1.63 -9.95
N LYS A 258 -15.12 1.64 -10.91
CA LYS A 258 -16.57 1.44 -10.68
C LYS A 258 -16.90 0.08 -10.06
N GLU A 259 -16.19 -0.96 -10.48
CA GLU A 259 -16.46 -2.36 -10.07
C GLU A 259 -15.51 -2.88 -9.00
N ALA A 260 -14.47 -2.12 -8.63
CA ALA A 260 -13.48 -2.50 -7.64
C ALA A 260 -13.99 -2.28 -6.20
N ALA A 261 -13.54 -3.16 -5.31
CA ALA A 261 -13.63 -3.01 -3.86
C ALA A 261 -12.27 -2.55 -3.30
N THR A 262 -11.57 -3.36 -2.49
CA THR A 262 -10.33 -2.96 -1.83
C THR A 262 -9.09 -3.20 -2.68
N ALA A 263 -9.10 -4.24 -3.51
CA ALA A 263 -8.00 -4.60 -4.39
C ALA A 263 -8.12 -3.96 -5.78
N ILE A 264 -7.02 -3.92 -6.53
CA ILE A 264 -7.03 -3.60 -7.97
C ILE A 264 -7.43 -4.88 -8.72
N PRO A 265 -8.64 -4.97 -9.29
CA PRO A 265 -9.04 -6.17 -10.00
C PRO A 265 -8.29 -6.28 -11.35
N ALA A 266 -8.11 -7.50 -11.84
CA ALA A 266 -7.39 -7.78 -13.10
C ALA A 266 -7.90 -6.91 -14.26
N ALA A 267 -9.21 -6.70 -14.37
CA ALA A 267 -9.82 -5.87 -15.41
C ALA A 267 -9.48 -4.37 -15.33
N ALA A 268 -8.94 -3.88 -14.20
CA ALA A 268 -8.56 -2.48 -14.03
C ALA A 268 -7.05 -2.23 -14.12
N ILE A 269 -6.23 -3.27 -14.26
CA ILE A 269 -4.77 -3.14 -14.24
C ILE A 269 -4.28 -2.19 -15.35
N ASP A 270 -4.77 -2.35 -16.58
CA ASP A 270 -4.35 -1.49 -17.69
C ASP A 270 -4.73 -0.02 -17.48
N GLU A 271 -5.94 0.24 -16.95
CA GLU A 271 -6.41 1.60 -16.65
C GLU A 271 -5.56 2.25 -15.57
N VAL A 272 -5.27 1.52 -14.48
CA VAL A 272 -4.43 2.03 -13.38
C VAL A 272 -3.00 2.24 -13.85
N THR A 273 -2.42 1.29 -14.59
CA THR A 273 -1.08 1.40 -15.18
C THR A 273 -0.94 2.63 -16.06
N ALA A 274 -1.88 2.83 -17.00
CA ALA A 274 -1.89 4.00 -17.89
C ALA A 274 -2.03 5.32 -17.11
N ALA A 275 -2.87 5.35 -16.08
CA ALA A 275 -3.03 6.51 -15.21
C ALA A 275 -1.74 6.85 -14.44
N MET A 276 -1.04 5.85 -13.90
CA MET A 276 0.24 6.02 -13.20
C MET A 276 1.34 6.50 -14.15
N LEU A 277 1.46 5.91 -15.34
CA LEU A 277 2.45 6.33 -16.35
C LEU A 277 2.22 7.76 -16.82
N SER A 278 0.96 8.17 -16.99
CA SER A 278 0.61 9.55 -17.40
C SER A 278 0.93 10.59 -16.35
N LEU A 279 0.97 10.23 -15.07
CA LEU A 279 1.29 11.13 -13.97
C LEU A 279 2.74 11.59 -14.03
N ALA A 280 3.66 10.67 -14.29
CA ALA A 280 5.09 10.91 -14.30
C ALA A 280 5.58 11.72 -15.53
N GLN A 281 4.74 11.99 -16.51
CA GLN A 281 5.07 12.77 -17.72
C GLN A 281 4.77 14.27 -17.57
N ARG A 282 4.12 14.70 -16.48
CA ARG A 282 3.80 16.12 -16.29
C ARG A 282 4.97 16.84 -15.61
N PRO A 283 5.50 17.93 -16.21
CA PRO A 283 6.41 18.79 -15.46
C PRO A 283 5.68 19.30 -14.22
N ALA A 284 6.41 19.41 -13.10
CA ALA A 284 5.90 20.06 -11.90
C ALA A 284 5.30 21.41 -12.30
N ALA A 285 4.08 21.72 -11.82
CA ALA A 285 3.46 23.00 -12.10
C ALA A 285 4.39 24.10 -11.63
N THR A 286 4.94 24.87 -12.56
CA THR A 286 5.70 26.08 -12.23
C THR A 286 4.72 27.03 -11.55
N GLY A 287 4.77 27.08 -10.22
CA GLY A 287 4.02 28.04 -9.44
C GLY A 287 4.35 29.48 -9.90
N PRO A 288 3.43 30.42 -9.77
CA PRO A 288 3.71 31.82 -10.09
C PRO A 288 4.85 32.31 -9.18
N ARG A 289 5.86 32.94 -9.81
CA ARG A 289 6.96 33.65 -9.12
C ARG A 289 6.42 34.84 -8.34
#